data_0d7506568c49988b0f7519d57cad179f
#
_entry.id   0d7506568c49988b0f7519d57cad179f
#
_cell.length_a   1.000
_cell.length_b   1.000
_cell.length_c   1.000
_cell.angle_alpha   90.00
_cell.angle_beta   90.00
_cell.angle_gamma   90.00
#
_symmetry.space_group_name_H-M   'P 1'
#
loop_
_entity.id
_entity.type
_entity.pdbx_description
1 polymer ?
#
loop_
_entity_poly.entity_id
_entity_poly.type
_entity_poly.pdbx_seq_one_letter_code
_entity_poly.pdbx_strand_id
1 'polypeptide(L)'
;MSSQPSASIAPPDHQQPPSTTPPTRKRRHRWIWAVILIAFGLLFYWVITTQRKSQQAAMGGGRRGMMAGVPVPVVPATAKTGSLGIYLSAIGTVTPVYMDSITAQVTGVITDVHYREGQYVKKGDPLVDIDARPYQAQLVQAQGALERDQNLLAEAQMDLTRYQQAWAKNAIPRQTLEDQEKLVLQDQGTVKDDEGTVQYDQVQVDYCHITSPITGRVGLRLMDPGNLVTANSTTTLVVVTQLQPITVIFTLAEDDLDQVLAQMRKGRQLPVDAWDRNNTTKLATGKLMTIDNLIDTTTGTVHLRAQFPNSDGALFPNQFVNTQLLVNTLDNQILVPSSAVQHNGDTAFVYLIKPGPGKPNAAQGGGSSTQGGNASPRGGSRKGGGNPSGGAGQAGSNQGGAKAQNHVEMQVVKTGATDNGWTAVEGIASGTVVANSSFDKLQDQSDIVISKVGIPETQTTIAGEGNAP
;
A
#
# COMPACT_ATOMS: atom_id res chain seq x y z
N MET A 1 51.73 52.99 -9.44
CA MET A 1 52.61 52.62 -10.55
C MET A 1 52.57 51.12 -10.66
N SER A 2 52.05 50.66 -11.59
CA SER A 2 51.95 50.03 -12.89
C SER A 2 50.83 48.98 -12.84
N SER A 3 49.71 49.22 -13.33
CA SER A 3 49.00 48.87 -14.57
C SER A 3 49.18 47.42 -15.02
N GLN A 4 48.09 46.69 -14.87
CA GLN A 4 47.73 45.45 -15.56
C GLN A 4 47.43 45.68 -17.04
N PRO A 5 47.48 44.69 -17.89
CA PRO A 5 46.48 44.58 -18.95
C PRO A 5 45.63 43.31 -18.86
N SER A 6 44.33 43.55 -19.03
CA SER A 6 43.27 42.59 -19.24
C SER A 6 43.46 41.83 -20.56
N ALA A 7 43.44 40.51 -20.53
CA ALA A 7 43.32 39.67 -21.71
C ALA A 7 41.84 39.41 -21.98
N SER A 8 41.34 39.99 -23.08
CA SER A 8 40.02 39.75 -23.68
C SER A 8 40.03 38.38 -24.37
N ILE A 9 39.18 37.48 -23.95
CA ILE A 9 38.93 36.22 -24.65
C ILE A 9 37.77 36.48 -25.63
N ALA A 10 38.04 36.37 -26.94
CA ALA A 10 37.08 36.43 -28.02
C ALA A 10 36.22 35.14 -28.05
N PRO A 11 34.92 35.22 -28.46
CA PRO A 11 34.07 34.06 -28.61
C PRO A 11 34.40 33.28 -29.90
N PRO A 12 34.15 31.95 -29.92
CA PRO A 12 34.45 31.13 -31.09
C PRO A 12 33.48 31.39 -32.24
N ASP A 13 34.08 31.43 -33.43
CA ASP A 13 33.54 31.64 -34.75
C ASP A 13 32.46 30.59 -35.12
N HIS A 14 31.23 31.04 -35.43
CA HIS A 14 30.18 30.21 -36.00
C HIS A 14 30.45 29.95 -37.47
N GLN A 15 30.99 28.78 -37.81
CA GLN A 15 31.03 28.27 -39.17
C GLN A 15 29.59 27.94 -39.66
N GLN A 16 29.15 28.71 -40.63
CA GLN A 16 27.95 28.42 -41.43
C GLN A 16 28.15 27.17 -42.27
N PRO A 17 27.19 26.25 -42.37
CA PRO A 17 27.26 25.14 -43.32
C PRO A 17 27.00 25.63 -44.73
N PRO A 18 27.59 24.97 -45.75
CA PRO A 18 27.49 25.39 -47.14
C PRO A 18 26.08 25.18 -47.72
N SER A 19 25.61 26.17 -48.43
CA SER A 19 24.37 26.17 -49.20
C SER A 19 24.43 25.16 -50.33
N THR A 20 23.68 24.06 -50.22
CA THR A 20 23.40 23.12 -51.30
C THR A 20 22.19 23.57 -52.08
N THR A 21 22.39 24.01 -53.29
CA THR A 21 21.35 24.22 -54.33
C THR A 21 20.58 22.95 -54.61
N PRO A 22 19.22 22.96 -54.72
CA PRO A 22 18.43 21.78 -55.00
C PRO A 22 18.53 21.42 -56.51
N PRO A 23 18.66 20.14 -56.86
CA PRO A 23 18.65 19.71 -58.26
C PRO A 23 17.23 19.84 -58.86
N THR A 24 17.16 20.37 -60.07
CA THR A 24 15.97 20.49 -60.90
C THR A 24 15.34 19.14 -61.20
N ARG A 25 14.17 18.88 -60.65
CA ARG A 25 13.42 17.65 -60.81
C ARG A 25 12.68 17.66 -62.15
N LYS A 26 13.08 16.78 -63.09
CA LYS A 26 12.42 16.53 -64.38
C LYS A 26 10.97 16.07 -64.15
N ARG A 27 10.04 16.82 -64.75
CA ARG A 27 8.59 16.66 -64.79
C ARG A 27 8.18 15.46 -65.69
N ARG A 28 8.44 14.18 -65.31
CA ARG A 28 8.09 13.04 -66.23
C ARG A 28 7.21 11.94 -65.63
N HIS A 29 6.73 12.02 -64.39
CA HIS A 29 5.93 10.92 -63.82
C HIS A 29 4.60 11.33 -63.20
N ARG A 30 4.14 12.56 -63.41
CA ARG A 30 2.82 12.98 -62.86
C ARG A 30 1.65 12.23 -63.49
N TRP A 31 1.79 11.73 -64.70
CA TRP A 31 0.75 10.98 -65.41
C TRP A 31 0.60 9.54 -64.84
N ILE A 32 1.68 8.92 -64.44
CA ILE A 32 1.65 7.59 -63.83
C ILE A 32 0.90 7.62 -62.50
N TRP A 33 1.08 8.65 -61.67
CA TRP A 33 0.35 8.80 -60.42
C TRP A 33 -1.15 9.06 -60.62
N ALA A 34 -1.52 9.76 -61.67
CA ALA A 34 -2.92 9.96 -62.03
C ALA A 34 -3.61 8.64 -62.46
N VAL A 35 -2.90 7.78 -63.21
CA VAL A 35 -3.41 6.45 -63.58
C VAL A 35 -3.55 5.52 -62.39
N ILE A 36 -2.58 5.55 -61.45
CA ILE A 36 -2.63 4.76 -60.22
C ILE A 36 -3.79 5.21 -59.33
N LEU A 37 -4.05 6.52 -59.19
CA LEU A 37 -5.17 7.04 -58.40
C LEU A 37 -6.53 6.66 -59.02
N ILE A 38 -6.65 6.68 -60.34
CA ILE A 38 -7.87 6.25 -61.06
C ILE A 38 -8.09 4.74 -60.90
N ALA A 39 -7.01 3.95 -60.97
CA ALA A 39 -7.09 2.50 -60.75
C ALA A 39 -7.48 2.16 -59.32
N PHE A 40 -6.93 2.89 -58.32
CA PHE A 40 -7.27 2.74 -56.92
C PHE A 40 -8.72 3.17 -56.64
N GLY A 41 -9.18 4.26 -57.28
CA GLY A 41 -10.56 4.72 -57.17
C GLY A 41 -11.57 3.72 -57.75
N LEU A 42 -11.25 3.09 -58.87
CA LEU A 42 -12.07 2.03 -59.46
C LEU A 42 -12.08 0.75 -58.61
N LEU A 43 -10.94 0.37 -58.06
CA LEU A 43 -10.84 -0.77 -57.17
C LEU A 43 -11.62 -0.53 -55.86
N PHE A 44 -11.53 0.67 -55.31
CA PHE A 44 -12.27 1.08 -54.12
C PHE A 44 -13.79 1.13 -54.38
N TYR A 45 -14.20 1.65 -55.55
CA TYR A 45 -15.59 1.65 -55.97
C TYR A 45 -16.12 0.22 -56.17
N TRP A 46 -15.31 -0.69 -56.75
CA TRP A 46 -15.66 -2.11 -56.90
C TRP A 46 -15.79 -2.82 -55.56
N VAL A 47 -14.89 -2.58 -54.61
CA VAL A 47 -14.96 -3.14 -53.25
C VAL A 47 -16.19 -2.63 -52.49
N ILE A 48 -16.53 -1.33 -52.59
CA ILE A 48 -17.71 -0.78 -51.94
C ILE A 48 -19.00 -1.35 -52.57
N THR A 49 -19.06 -1.52 -53.86
CA THR A 49 -20.25 -2.05 -54.53
C THR A 49 -20.43 -3.56 -54.30
N THR A 50 -19.35 -4.31 -54.17
CA THR A 50 -19.41 -5.72 -53.77
C THR A 50 -19.78 -5.90 -52.30
N GLN A 51 -19.27 -5.03 -51.38
CA GLN A 51 -19.69 -5.06 -49.99
C GLN A 51 -21.16 -4.63 -49.80
N ARG A 52 -21.65 -3.67 -50.58
CA ARG A 52 -23.08 -3.28 -50.52
C ARG A 52 -24.02 -4.39 -51.00
N LYS A 53 -23.60 -5.22 -51.94
CA LYS A 53 -24.41 -6.36 -52.39
C LYS A 53 -24.46 -7.51 -51.40
N SER A 54 -23.42 -7.70 -50.58
CA SER A 54 -23.42 -8.69 -49.49
C SER A 54 -24.26 -8.27 -48.26
N GLN A 55 -24.41 -6.97 -48.04
CA GLN A 55 -25.27 -6.48 -46.94
C GLN A 55 -26.76 -6.43 -47.30
N GLN A 56 -27.11 -6.29 -48.56
CA GLN A 56 -28.53 -6.34 -49.01
C GLN A 56 -29.09 -7.77 -49.11
N ALA A 57 -28.24 -8.77 -49.27
CA ALA A 57 -28.68 -10.16 -49.20
C ALA A 57 -28.90 -10.67 -47.79
N ALA A 58 -28.38 -9.98 -46.75
CA ALA A 58 -28.57 -10.30 -45.36
C ALA A 58 -29.80 -9.60 -44.72
N MET A 59 -30.45 -8.65 -45.43
CA MET A 59 -31.63 -7.93 -44.92
C MET A 59 -32.97 -8.40 -45.49
N GLY A 60 -32.97 -9.44 -46.32
CA GLY A 60 -34.18 -9.97 -46.96
C GLY A 60 -34.62 -11.33 -46.45
N GLY A 61 -34.79 -11.51 -45.15
CA GLY A 61 -35.29 -12.73 -44.56
C GLY A 61 -35.81 -12.51 -43.17
N GLY A 62 -36.92 -11.79 -43.08
CA GLY A 62 -37.63 -11.59 -41.80
C GLY A 62 -38.03 -12.93 -41.17
N ARG A 63 -37.22 -13.40 -40.24
CA ARG A 63 -37.63 -14.26 -39.14
C ARG A 63 -37.38 -13.55 -37.80
N ARG A 64 -38.02 -12.38 -37.61
CA ARG A 64 -38.42 -11.90 -36.29
C ARG A 64 -39.62 -12.72 -35.82
N GLY A 65 -39.33 -13.90 -35.41
CA GLY A 65 -40.37 -14.78 -34.90
C GLY A 65 -39.69 -15.93 -34.21
N MET A 66 -39.86 -15.98 -32.86
CA MET A 66 -39.63 -17.15 -32.04
C MET A 66 -38.15 -17.55 -31.79
N MET A 67 -37.37 -16.71 -31.07
CA MET A 67 -36.48 -17.23 -30.04
C MET A 67 -37.05 -17.05 -28.65
N ALA A 68 -38.38 -17.16 -28.49
CA ALA A 68 -39.04 -17.39 -27.21
C ALA A 68 -38.98 -18.89 -26.96
N GLY A 69 -38.07 -19.38 -26.12
CA GLY A 69 -38.15 -20.73 -25.66
C GLY A 69 -36.86 -21.56 -25.51
N VAL A 70 -35.68 -21.01 -25.81
CA VAL A 70 -34.46 -21.74 -25.42
C VAL A 70 -34.05 -21.26 -24.01
N PRO A 71 -34.17 -22.13 -23.00
CA PRO A 71 -33.81 -21.73 -21.65
C PRO A 71 -32.32 -21.41 -21.56
N VAL A 72 -31.98 -20.26 -20.94
CA VAL A 72 -30.60 -19.76 -20.81
C VAL A 72 -29.89 -20.55 -19.72
N PRO A 73 -28.71 -21.14 -19.97
CA PRO A 73 -27.95 -21.79 -18.91
C PRO A 73 -27.35 -20.73 -17.97
N VAL A 74 -27.63 -20.87 -16.68
CA VAL A 74 -27.20 -19.93 -15.62
C VAL A 74 -26.52 -20.69 -14.49
N VAL A 75 -25.43 -20.15 -13.98
CA VAL A 75 -24.77 -20.63 -12.75
C VAL A 75 -25.46 -19.96 -11.56
N PRO A 76 -26.02 -20.71 -10.61
CA PRO A 76 -26.64 -20.14 -9.43
C PRO A 76 -25.61 -19.80 -8.37
N ALA A 77 -25.86 -18.74 -7.62
CA ALA A 77 -25.14 -18.42 -6.38
C ALA A 77 -26.16 -18.13 -5.28
N THR A 78 -25.84 -18.48 -4.05
CA THR A 78 -26.74 -18.28 -2.91
C THR A 78 -26.29 -17.06 -2.13
N ALA A 79 -27.21 -16.15 -1.86
CA ALA A 79 -26.97 -15.02 -0.96
C ALA A 79 -26.76 -15.54 0.47
N LYS A 80 -25.68 -15.12 1.11
CA LYS A 80 -25.27 -15.56 2.45
C LYS A 80 -25.30 -14.38 3.41
N THR A 81 -25.62 -14.62 4.67
CA THR A 81 -25.35 -13.64 5.72
C THR A 81 -23.90 -13.76 6.17
N GLY A 82 -23.21 -12.65 6.25
CA GLY A 82 -21.81 -12.62 6.65
C GLY A 82 -21.36 -11.24 7.11
N SER A 83 -20.11 -11.16 7.54
CA SER A 83 -19.46 -9.90 7.88
C SER A 83 -18.60 -9.45 6.70
N LEU A 84 -18.60 -8.16 6.42
CA LEU A 84 -17.81 -7.55 5.37
C LEU A 84 -16.89 -6.46 5.96
N GLY A 85 -15.60 -6.52 5.66
CA GLY A 85 -14.63 -5.51 6.05
C GLY A 85 -14.70 -4.27 5.14
N ILE A 86 -14.61 -3.09 5.75
CA ILE A 86 -14.38 -1.83 5.02
C ILE A 86 -12.89 -1.52 5.12
N TYR A 87 -12.21 -1.64 3.99
CA TYR A 87 -10.77 -1.43 3.87
C TYR A 87 -10.47 -0.14 3.14
N LEU A 88 -9.52 0.62 3.67
CA LEU A 88 -8.88 1.73 2.96
C LEU A 88 -7.51 1.27 2.47
N SER A 89 -7.32 1.36 1.17
CA SER A 89 -6.07 0.94 0.52
C SER A 89 -5.18 2.16 0.26
N ALA A 90 -3.89 2.03 0.58
CA ALA A 90 -2.91 3.08 0.36
C ALA A 90 -1.55 2.47 0.02
N ILE A 91 -0.67 3.28 -0.58
CA ILE A 91 0.73 2.90 -0.77
C ILE A 91 1.51 3.43 0.42
N GLY A 92 2.34 2.57 1.01
CA GLY A 92 3.18 2.91 2.15
C GLY A 92 4.65 2.62 1.91
N THR A 93 5.48 3.24 2.72
CA THR A 93 6.93 2.99 2.78
C THR A 93 7.27 2.41 4.14
N VAL A 94 8.00 1.31 4.13
CA VAL A 94 8.52 0.68 5.34
C VAL A 94 9.62 1.55 5.94
N THR A 95 9.48 1.93 7.20
CA THR A 95 10.45 2.75 7.92
C THR A 95 10.82 2.07 9.24
N PRO A 96 12.10 2.05 9.62
CA PRO A 96 12.48 1.53 10.93
C PRO A 96 11.94 2.47 12.03
N VAL A 97 11.73 1.91 13.24
CA VAL A 97 11.36 2.74 14.40
C VAL A 97 12.53 3.61 14.81
N TYR A 98 13.73 3.03 14.85
CA TYR A 98 14.99 3.71 15.10
C TYR A 98 16.03 3.30 14.07
N MET A 99 16.77 4.26 13.57
CA MET A 99 17.95 4.09 12.74
C MET A 99 19.01 5.08 13.24
N ASP A 100 20.14 4.57 13.63
CA ASP A 100 21.22 5.37 14.17
C ASP A 100 22.46 5.29 13.31
N SER A 101 22.94 6.44 12.88
CA SER A 101 24.18 6.59 12.12
C SER A 101 25.28 7.00 13.10
N ILE A 102 26.07 6.03 13.51
CA ILE A 102 27.08 6.18 14.54
C ILE A 102 28.31 6.88 13.95
N THR A 103 28.73 7.97 14.57
CA THR A 103 29.90 8.78 14.20
C THR A 103 30.91 8.81 15.34
N ALA A 104 32.17 9.12 15.03
CA ALA A 104 33.21 9.29 16.05
C ALA A 104 33.02 10.58 16.85
N GLN A 105 33.10 10.50 18.17
CA GLN A 105 33.09 11.66 19.07
C GLN A 105 34.51 12.13 19.45
N VAL A 106 35.51 11.28 19.23
CA VAL A 106 36.93 11.55 19.44
C VAL A 106 37.73 11.33 18.16
N THR A 107 38.89 11.94 18.06
CA THR A 107 39.78 11.79 16.92
C THR A 107 40.81 10.70 17.21
N GLY A 108 40.96 9.72 16.33
CA GLY A 108 41.92 8.65 16.51
C GLY A 108 41.88 7.62 15.39
N VAL A 109 42.78 6.67 15.45
CA VAL A 109 42.82 5.55 14.49
C VAL A 109 41.90 4.43 15.00
N ILE A 110 41.09 3.85 14.14
CA ILE A 110 40.32 2.66 14.45
C ILE A 110 41.28 1.48 14.69
N THR A 111 41.24 0.89 15.87
CA THR A 111 42.04 -0.29 16.21
C THR A 111 41.33 -1.59 15.87
N ASP A 112 40.08 -1.69 16.27
CA ASP A 112 39.30 -2.91 16.13
C ASP A 112 37.84 -2.64 15.74
N VAL A 113 37.22 -3.61 15.03
CA VAL A 113 35.80 -3.65 14.69
C VAL A 113 35.23 -4.95 15.19
N HIS A 114 34.28 -4.89 16.13
CA HIS A 114 33.77 -6.04 16.87
C HIS A 114 32.50 -6.68 16.31
N TYR A 115 31.97 -6.16 15.20
CA TYR A 115 30.77 -6.67 14.57
C TYR A 115 31.04 -7.27 13.19
N ARG A 116 30.12 -8.11 12.72
CA ARG A 116 30.03 -8.55 11.32
C ARG A 116 28.90 -7.82 10.63
N GLU A 117 29.08 -7.54 9.34
CA GLU A 117 28.03 -6.95 8.51
C GLU A 117 26.73 -7.77 8.56
N GLY A 118 25.62 -7.07 8.76
CA GLY A 118 24.31 -7.72 8.87
C GLY A 118 24.04 -8.45 10.19
N GLN A 119 24.95 -8.40 11.16
CA GLN A 119 24.78 -9.01 12.48
C GLN A 119 23.72 -8.27 13.29
N TYR A 120 22.97 -9.00 14.12
CA TYR A 120 22.14 -8.43 15.17
C TYR A 120 22.98 -8.09 16.40
N VAL A 121 22.83 -6.86 16.88
CA VAL A 121 23.49 -6.33 18.08
C VAL A 121 22.45 -5.81 19.06
N LYS A 122 22.78 -5.89 20.33
CA LYS A 122 21.99 -5.31 21.42
C LYS A 122 22.53 -3.94 21.79
N LYS A 123 21.67 -3.13 22.40
CA LYS A 123 22.12 -1.88 23.03
C LYS A 123 23.25 -2.16 24.02
N GLY A 124 24.39 -1.45 23.86
CA GLY A 124 25.60 -1.60 24.68
C GLY A 124 26.63 -2.57 24.12
N ASP A 125 26.32 -3.35 23.08
CA ASP A 125 27.31 -4.22 22.46
C ASP A 125 28.43 -3.40 21.82
N PRO A 126 29.72 -3.79 21.96
CA PRO A 126 30.84 -3.08 21.35
C PRO A 126 30.78 -3.16 19.84
N LEU A 127 31.08 -2.05 19.16
CA LEU A 127 31.07 -1.93 17.71
C LEU A 127 32.46 -1.61 17.17
N VAL A 128 33.07 -0.54 17.66
CA VAL A 128 34.35 -0.03 17.14
C VAL A 128 35.19 0.48 18.29
N ASP A 129 36.47 0.15 18.30
CA ASP A 129 37.46 0.75 19.19
C ASP A 129 38.34 1.74 18.44
N ILE A 130 38.55 2.89 19.03
CA ILE A 130 39.50 3.92 18.62
C ILE A 130 40.69 3.90 19.58
N ASP A 131 41.89 4.20 19.11
CA ASP A 131 43.11 4.24 19.93
C ASP A 131 42.96 5.20 21.15
N ALA A 132 42.74 4.58 22.31
CA ALA A 132 42.51 5.30 23.57
C ALA A 132 43.79 5.74 24.28
N ARG A 133 44.97 5.30 23.82
CA ARG A 133 46.25 5.57 24.53
C ARG A 133 46.54 7.07 24.78
N PRO A 134 46.29 7.99 23.85
CA PRO A 134 46.48 9.42 24.11
C PRO A 134 45.53 9.94 25.21
N TYR A 135 44.29 9.54 25.18
CA TYR A 135 43.28 9.96 26.14
C TYR A 135 43.50 9.35 27.52
N GLN A 136 43.94 8.10 27.60
CA GLN A 136 44.35 7.45 28.85
C GLN A 136 45.52 8.16 29.48
N ALA A 137 46.51 8.60 28.69
CA ALA A 137 47.63 9.37 29.21
C ALA A 137 47.20 10.72 29.80
N GLN A 138 46.25 11.42 29.15
CA GLN A 138 45.66 12.66 29.68
C GLN A 138 44.89 12.41 30.97
N LEU A 139 44.09 11.33 31.04
CA LEU A 139 43.36 10.95 32.24
C LEU A 139 44.34 10.71 33.42
N VAL A 140 45.41 9.96 33.21
CA VAL A 140 46.44 9.70 34.26
C VAL A 140 47.08 10.99 34.70
N GLN A 141 47.34 11.93 33.79
CA GLN A 141 47.90 13.26 34.13
C GLN A 141 46.94 14.06 35.02
N ALA A 142 45.63 14.10 34.65
CA ALA A 142 44.60 14.79 35.42
C ALA A 142 44.39 14.15 36.82
N GLN A 143 44.43 12.83 36.91
CA GLN A 143 44.37 12.10 38.19
C GLN A 143 45.56 12.46 39.11
N GLY A 144 46.74 12.57 38.54
CA GLY A 144 47.92 13.00 39.30
C GLY A 144 47.84 14.44 39.82
N ALA A 145 47.22 15.36 39.06
CA ALA A 145 46.95 16.72 39.51
C ALA A 145 45.93 16.73 40.65
N LEU A 146 44.81 15.99 40.50
CA LEU A 146 43.79 15.85 41.54
C LEU A 146 44.38 15.29 42.85
N GLU A 147 45.22 14.23 42.76
CA GLU A 147 45.81 13.63 43.95
C GLU A 147 46.74 14.64 44.70
N ARG A 148 47.55 15.42 43.93
CA ARG A 148 48.40 16.47 44.48
C ARG A 148 47.56 17.51 45.28
N ASP A 149 46.48 18.01 44.63
CA ASP A 149 45.69 19.11 45.22
C ASP A 149 44.77 18.63 46.33
N GLN A 150 44.34 17.37 46.32
CA GLN A 150 43.71 16.71 47.49
C GLN A 150 44.65 16.68 48.70
N ASN A 151 45.93 16.37 48.48
CA ASN A 151 46.92 16.37 49.56
C ASN A 151 47.20 17.79 50.10
N LEU A 152 47.26 18.84 49.24
CA LEU A 152 47.33 20.22 49.67
C LEU A 152 46.14 20.66 50.47
N LEU A 153 44.93 20.30 50.07
CA LEU A 153 43.69 20.55 50.83
C LEU A 153 43.74 19.86 52.19
N ALA A 154 44.20 18.61 52.25
CA ALA A 154 44.31 17.87 53.52
C ALA A 154 45.31 18.53 54.47
N GLU A 155 46.46 19.06 53.95
CA GLU A 155 47.41 19.86 54.71
C GLU A 155 46.76 21.15 55.27
N ALA A 156 46.10 21.92 54.37
CA ALA A 156 45.42 23.15 54.77
C ALA A 156 44.32 22.91 55.83
N GLN A 157 43.59 21.79 55.75
CA GLN A 157 42.62 21.40 56.75
C GLN A 157 43.22 21.00 58.10
N MET A 158 44.36 20.31 58.10
CA MET A 158 45.12 20.02 59.33
C MET A 158 45.59 21.30 59.96
N ASP A 159 46.11 22.24 59.20
CA ASP A 159 46.58 23.52 59.71
C ASP A 159 45.41 24.37 60.23
N LEU A 160 44.26 24.37 59.54
CA LEU A 160 43.04 25.01 60.03
C LEU A 160 42.67 24.46 61.40
N THR A 161 42.70 23.14 61.58
CA THR A 161 42.41 22.51 62.90
C THR A 161 43.40 22.97 63.98
N ARG A 162 44.69 23.09 63.69
CA ARG A 162 45.74 23.61 64.56
C ARG A 162 45.46 25.08 64.93
N TYR A 163 45.12 25.91 63.95
CA TYR A 163 44.82 27.33 64.20
C TYR A 163 43.53 27.53 64.95
N GLN A 164 42.51 26.74 64.75
CA GLN A 164 41.30 26.75 65.58
C GLN A 164 41.61 26.45 67.05
N GLN A 165 42.46 25.45 67.34
CA GLN A 165 42.91 25.12 68.68
C GLN A 165 43.77 26.23 69.36
N ALA A 166 44.64 26.86 68.59
CA ALA A 166 45.48 28.01 69.06
C ALA A 166 44.62 29.24 69.32
N TRP A 167 43.66 29.55 68.44
CA TRP A 167 42.70 30.65 68.67
C TRP A 167 41.86 30.46 69.94
N ALA A 168 41.35 29.26 70.14
CA ALA A 168 40.61 28.95 71.38
C ALA A 168 41.41 29.19 72.68
N LYS A 169 42.75 29.20 72.54
CA LYS A 169 43.72 29.55 73.63
C LYS A 169 44.20 30.99 73.58
N ASN A 170 43.62 31.84 72.73
CA ASN A 170 44.04 33.22 72.44
C ASN A 170 45.54 33.35 72.02
N ALA A 171 46.11 32.35 71.37
CA ALA A 171 47.52 32.32 70.97
C ALA A 171 47.83 32.92 69.60
N ILE A 172 46.79 33.18 68.80
CA ILE A 172 46.89 33.74 67.45
C ILE A 172 45.90 34.86 67.22
N PRO A 173 46.15 35.81 66.25
CA PRO A 173 45.19 36.80 65.78
C PRO A 173 44.03 36.15 64.99
N ARG A 174 42.88 36.78 65.10
CA ARG A 174 41.67 36.32 64.36
C ARG A 174 41.87 36.28 62.84
N GLN A 175 42.57 37.29 62.32
CA GLN A 175 42.92 37.39 60.90
C GLN A 175 43.61 36.12 60.41
N THR A 176 44.58 35.59 61.18
CA THR A 176 45.33 34.38 60.80
C THR A 176 44.40 33.13 60.61
N LEU A 177 43.38 33.02 61.51
CA LEU A 177 42.40 31.97 61.41
C LEU A 177 41.50 32.14 60.16
N GLU A 178 40.99 33.38 59.95
CA GLU A 178 40.14 33.71 58.76
C GLU A 178 40.89 33.50 57.44
N ASP A 179 42.19 33.86 57.41
CA ASP A 179 43.05 33.62 56.22
C ASP A 179 43.17 32.11 55.89
N GLN A 180 43.38 31.28 56.95
CA GLN A 180 43.45 29.82 56.77
C GLN A 180 42.09 29.21 56.35
N GLU A 181 40.97 29.71 56.88
CA GLU A 181 39.63 29.30 56.49
C GLU A 181 39.44 29.60 54.97
N LYS A 182 39.90 30.76 54.52
CA LYS A 182 39.84 31.12 53.08
C LYS A 182 40.73 30.25 52.20
N LEU A 183 41.92 29.89 52.69
CA LEU A 183 42.83 29.00 52.00
C LEU A 183 42.19 27.61 51.80
N VAL A 184 41.56 27.02 52.84
CA VAL A 184 40.86 25.75 52.72
C VAL A 184 39.72 25.83 51.70
N LEU A 185 38.95 26.92 51.65
CA LEU A 185 37.91 27.13 50.64
C LEU A 185 38.48 27.25 49.23
N GLN A 186 39.62 27.88 49.10
CA GLN A 186 40.35 28.00 47.80
C GLN A 186 40.78 26.62 47.34
N ASP A 187 41.44 25.83 48.18
CA ASP A 187 41.93 24.50 47.84
C ASP A 187 40.79 23.54 47.57
N GLN A 188 39.65 23.64 48.29
CA GLN A 188 38.41 22.91 47.93
C GLN A 188 37.94 23.26 46.55
N GLY A 189 38.01 24.53 46.14
CA GLY A 189 37.67 24.97 44.77
C GLY A 189 38.56 24.32 43.73
N THR A 190 39.89 24.28 44.01
CA THR A 190 40.88 23.67 43.08
C THR A 190 40.65 22.17 42.93
N VAL A 191 40.45 21.44 44.03
CA VAL A 191 40.13 20.00 43.98
C VAL A 191 38.86 19.72 43.15
N LYS A 192 37.84 20.57 43.31
CA LYS A 192 36.62 20.43 42.52
C LYS A 192 36.82 20.68 41.01
N ASP A 193 37.71 21.61 40.66
CA ASP A 193 38.07 21.86 39.25
C ASP A 193 38.81 20.66 38.65
N ASP A 194 39.77 20.10 39.40
CA ASP A 194 40.47 18.88 38.99
C ASP A 194 39.55 17.66 38.89
N GLU A 195 38.60 17.49 39.79
CA GLU A 195 37.58 16.45 39.69
C GLU A 195 36.81 16.57 38.38
N GLY A 196 36.45 17.82 37.97
CA GLY A 196 35.79 18.08 36.71
C GLY A 196 36.66 17.71 35.51
N THR A 197 37.98 18.00 35.57
CA THR A 197 38.96 17.66 34.52
C THR A 197 39.09 16.13 34.39
N VAL A 198 39.23 15.40 35.50
CA VAL A 198 39.31 13.93 35.51
C VAL A 198 38.05 13.34 34.92
N GLN A 199 36.88 13.87 35.26
CA GLN A 199 35.61 13.38 34.72
C GLN A 199 35.52 13.62 33.20
N TYR A 200 35.96 14.78 32.72
CA TYR A 200 36.01 15.10 31.27
C TYR A 200 36.93 14.12 30.54
N ASP A 201 38.15 13.90 31.00
CA ASP A 201 39.11 13.00 30.38
C ASP A 201 38.62 11.53 30.40
N GLN A 202 37.93 11.11 31.45
CA GLN A 202 37.28 9.80 31.53
C GLN A 202 36.24 9.64 30.41
N VAL A 203 35.40 10.64 30.19
CA VAL A 203 34.40 10.62 29.10
C VAL A 203 35.08 10.53 27.74
N GLN A 204 36.25 11.18 27.55
CA GLN A 204 37.02 11.05 26.28
C GLN A 204 37.52 9.62 26.06
N VAL A 205 37.96 8.94 27.13
CA VAL A 205 38.33 7.52 27.08
C VAL A 205 37.14 6.64 26.75
N ASP A 206 35.99 6.90 27.37
CA ASP A 206 34.76 6.14 27.13
C ASP A 206 34.28 6.30 25.67
N TYR A 207 34.47 7.47 25.06
CA TYR A 207 34.16 7.72 23.65
C TYR A 207 35.08 6.97 22.67
N CYS A 208 36.24 6.45 23.14
CA CYS A 208 37.07 5.58 22.31
C CYS A 208 36.45 4.21 22.11
N HIS A 209 35.55 3.77 23.02
CA HIS A 209 34.85 2.50 22.96
C HIS A 209 33.41 2.71 22.48
N ILE A 210 33.23 2.66 21.17
CA ILE A 210 31.92 2.92 20.55
C ILE A 210 31.04 1.71 20.70
N THR A 211 29.89 1.88 21.36
CA THR A 211 28.89 0.83 21.57
C THR A 211 27.58 1.16 20.85
N SER A 212 26.75 0.13 20.63
CA SER A 212 25.45 0.32 19.98
C SER A 212 24.46 1.04 20.90
N PRO A 213 23.89 2.18 20.48
CA PRO A 213 22.88 2.89 21.28
C PRO A 213 21.51 2.22 21.27
N ILE A 214 21.26 1.37 20.26
CA ILE A 214 19.97 0.68 20.04
C ILE A 214 20.18 -0.82 19.80
N THR A 215 19.14 -1.59 20.00
CA THR A 215 19.11 -3.00 19.57
C THR A 215 18.63 -3.06 18.13
N GLY A 216 19.42 -3.67 17.22
CA GLY A 216 19.08 -3.70 15.81
C GLY A 216 20.07 -4.51 14.98
N ARG A 217 19.94 -4.40 13.68
CA ARG A 217 20.83 -5.00 12.70
C ARG A 217 21.85 -4.01 12.21
N VAL A 218 23.11 -4.39 12.25
CA VAL A 218 24.23 -3.58 11.73
C VAL A 218 24.19 -3.61 10.20
N GLY A 219 24.43 -2.46 9.58
CA GLY A 219 24.57 -2.32 8.13
C GLY A 219 25.90 -2.82 7.58
N LEU A 220 26.25 -2.34 6.39
CA LEU A 220 27.57 -2.56 5.80
C LEU A 220 28.62 -1.77 6.55
N ARG A 221 29.86 -2.28 6.58
CA ARG A 221 30.99 -1.59 7.17
C ARG A 221 31.45 -0.45 6.25
N LEU A 222 31.51 0.74 6.79
CA LEU A 222 31.91 1.93 6.04
C LEU A 222 33.36 2.31 6.28
N MET A 223 33.94 1.85 7.40
CA MET A 223 35.32 2.15 7.81
C MET A 223 36.03 0.90 8.30
N ASP A 224 37.31 0.77 7.95
CA ASP A 224 38.17 -0.35 8.30
C ASP A 224 39.14 -0.02 9.44
N PRO A 225 39.62 -1.03 10.19
CA PRO A 225 40.74 -0.85 11.12
C PRO A 225 41.94 -0.24 10.41
N GLY A 226 42.62 0.73 11.08
CA GLY A 226 43.70 1.49 10.53
C GLY A 226 43.31 2.85 9.92
N ASN A 227 42.00 3.09 9.69
CA ASN A 227 41.52 4.38 9.23
C ASN A 227 41.56 5.43 10.37
N LEU A 228 41.92 6.66 10.03
CA LEU A 228 41.83 7.81 10.94
C LEU A 228 40.39 8.35 10.90
N VAL A 229 39.78 8.54 12.04
CA VAL A 229 38.50 9.20 12.22
C VAL A 229 38.69 10.51 13.00
N THR A 230 37.81 11.47 12.73
CA THR A 230 37.86 12.79 13.37
C THR A 230 36.61 13.08 14.15
N ALA A 231 36.75 13.67 15.32
CA ALA A 231 35.61 14.07 16.15
C ALA A 231 34.68 15.02 15.38
N ASN A 232 33.38 14.89 15.63
CA ASN A 232 32.31 15.73 15.04
C ASN A 232 32.30 15.73 13.49
N SER A 233 32.88 14.71 12.87
CA SER A 233 32.78 14.51 11.42
C SER A 233 31.37 13.98 11.07
N THR A 234 30.89 14.34 9.87
CA THR A 234 29.68 13.75 9.29
C THR A 234 29.91 12.32 8.76
N THR A 235 31.14 11.81 8.87
CA THR A 235 31.49 10.47 8.43
C THR A 235 30.89 9.43 9.35
N THR A 236 29.95 8.65 8.82
CA THR A 236 29.34 7.54 9.54
C THR A 236 30.30 6.35 9.59
N LEU A 237 30.50 5.78 10.78
CA LEU A 237 31.30 4.56 10.98
C LEU A 237 30.48 3.33 10.68
N VAL A 238 29.26 3.31 11.19
CA VAL A 238 28.32 2.19 11.06
C VAL A 238 26.90 2.69 11.24
N VAL A 239 25.94 2.05 10.56
CA VAL A 239 24.52 2.29 10.73
C VAL A 239 23.92 1.09 11.45
N VAL A 240 23.19 1.32 12.51
CA VAL A 240 22.39 0.30 13.21
C VAL A 240 20.92 0.61 13.01
N THR A 241 20.16 -0.38 12.54
CA THR A 241 18.73 -0.22 12.21
C THR A 241 17.89 -1.21 12.99
N GLN A 242 16.89 -0.71 13.70
CA GLN A 242 15.91 -1.54 14.37
C GLN A 242 14.91 -2.08 13.34
N LEU A 243 14.90 -3.41 13.15
CA LEU A 243 13.99 -4.09 12.24
C LEU A 243 12.78 -4.72 12.94
N GLN A 244 12.82 -4.86 14.26
CA GLN A 244 11.80 -5.50 15.08
C GLN A 244 11.55 -4.68 16.35
N PRO A 245 10.35 -4.09 16.49
CA PRO A 245 9.32 -3.92 15.48
C PRO A 245 9.73 -2.96 14.38
N ILE A 246 8.99 -2.97 13.25
CA ILE A 246 9.16 -2.04 12.13
C ILE A 246 7.88 -1.25 11.91
N THR A 247 7.94 -0.12 11.23
CA THR A 247 6.76 0.69 10.93
C THR A 247 6.56 0.86 9.42
N VAL A 248 5.34 1.11 9.03
CA VAL A 248 4.99 1.54 7.67
C VAL A 248 4.30 2.89 7.77
N ILE A 249 4.78 3.85 7.01
CA ILE A 249 4.14 5.15 6.84
C ILE A 249 3.41 5.11 5.50
N PHE A 250 2.12 5.43 5.51
CA PHE A 250 1.27 5.48 4.33
C PHE A 250 0.35 6.70 4.39
N THR A 251 -0.15 7.12 3.23
CA THR A 251 -0.98 8.32 3.09
C THR A 251 -2.44 7.95 2.92
N LEU A 252 -3.32 8.72 3.54
CA LEU A 252 -4.77 8.59 3.42
C LEU A 252 -5.36 9.93 2.97
N ALA A 253 -6.39 9.90 2.13
CA ALA A 253 -7.13 11.10 1.74
C ALA A 253 -7.82 11.74 2.95
N GLU A 254 -7.91 13.08 2.98
CA GLU A 254 -8.58 13.83 4.05
C GLU A 254 -10.04 13.40 4.23
N ASP A 255 -10.75 13.10 3.13
CA ASP A 255 -12.15 12.66 3.14
C ASP A 255 -12.39 11.37 3.94
N ASP A 256 -11.38 10.51 4.01
CA ASP A 256 -11.44 9.23 4.74
C ASP A 256 -11.01 9.36 6.21
N LEU A 257 -10.44 10.49 6.60
CA LEU A 257 -9.85 10.69 7.92
C LEU A 257 -10.90 10.57 9.04
N ASP A 258 -12.07 11.16 8.85
CA ASP A 258 -13.12 11.21 9.88
C ASP A 258 -13.58 9.83 10.31
N GLN A 259 -13.72 8.87 9.36
CA GLN A 259 -14.12 7.51 9.69
C GLN A 259 -13.06 6.77 10.49
N VAL A 260 -11.76 7.01 10.20
CA VAL A 260 -10.64 6.41 10.97
C VAL A 260 -10.60 6.99 12.37
N LEU A 261 -10.68 8.31 12.51
CA LEU A 261 -10.71 9.01 13.80
C LEU A 261 -11.89 8.58 14.67
N ALA A 262 -13.08 8.39 14.07
CA ALA A 262 -14.26 7.94 14.78
C ALA A 262 -14.05 6.55 15.43
N GLN A 263 -13.34 5.63 14.76
CA GLN A 263 -13.04 4.31 15.32
C GLN A 263 -11.94 4.37 16.37
N MET A 264 -10.91 5.18 16.16
CA MET A 264 -9.83 5.37 17.15
C MET A 264 -10.35 6.00 18.46
N ARG A 265 -11.28 6.98 18.37
CA ARG A 265 -11.94 7.58 19.54
C ARG A 265 -12.75 6.56 20.36
N LYS A 266 -13.24 5.49 19.72
CA LYS A 266 -13.90 4.36 20.39
C LYS A 266 -12.90 3.40 21.05
N GLY A 267 -11.60 3.67 21.00
CA GLY A 267 -10.55 2.82 21.53
C GLY A 267 -10.28 1.56 20.72
N ARG A 268 -10.77 1.47 19.49
CA ARG A 268 -10.52 0.31 18.63
C ARG A 268 -9.10 0.37 18.08
N GLN A 269 -8.37 -0.73 18.19
CA GLN A 269 -7.13 -0.92 17.45
C GLN A 269 -7.47 -1.33 16.01
N LEU A 270 -7.06 -0.52 15.05
CA LEU A 270 -7.34 -0.77 13.65
C LEU A 270 -6.21 -1.64 13.06
N PRO A 271 -6.50 -2.86 12.59
CA PRO A 271 -5.51 -3.70 11.93
C PRO A 271 -5.15 -3.13 10.56
N VAL A 272 -3.87 -3.26 10.22
CA VAL A 272 -3.31 -2.86 8.92
C VAL A 272 -2.58 -4.05 8.33
N ASP A 273 -2.96 -4.45 7.15
CA ASP A 273 -2.29 -5.48 6.39
C ASP A 273 -1.31 -4.84 5.39
N ALA A 274 -0.09 -5.35 5.36
CA ALA A 274 0.91 -4.98 4.37
C ALA A 274 1.01 -6.07 3.31
N TRP A 275 0.89 -5.67 2.05
CA TRP A 275 0.94 -6.53 0.88
C TRP A 275 2.13 -6.19 0.01
N ASP A 276 2.53 -7.11 -0.83
CA ASP A 276 3.56 -6.89 -1.83
C ASP A 276 3.13 -5.81 -2.86
N ARG A 277 4.07 -5.37 -3.69
CA ARG A 277 3.83 -4.35 -4.71
C ARG A 277 2.71 -4.71 -5.68
N ASN A 278 2.50 -5.98 -5.96
CA ASN A 278 1.48 -6.48 -6.88
C ASN A 278 0.13 -6.75 -6.20
N ASN A 279 0.04 -6.53 -4.88
CA ASN A 279 -1.15 -6.81 -4.06
C ASN A 279 -1.60 -8.29 -4.13
N THR A 280 -0.62 -9.20 -4.28
CA THR A 280 -0.88 -10.64 -4.42
C THR A 280 -0.55 -11.42 -3.16
N THR A 281 0.51 -11.03 -2.45
CA THR A 281 0.97 -11.73 -1.25
C THR A 281 0.92 -10.81 -0.05
N LYS A 282 0.22 -11.25 0.99
CA LYS A 282 0.22 -10.56 2.28
C LYS A 282 1.55 -10.81 2.99
N LEU A 283 2.30 -9.74 3.25
CA LEU A 283 3.61 -9.78 3.87
C LEU A 283 3.52 -9.83 5.40
N ALA A 284 2.67 -8.97 5.99
CA ALA A 284 2.53 -8.90 7.43
C ALA A 284 1.21 -8.26 7.83
N THR A 285 0.79 -8.50 9.08
CA THR A 285 -0.32 -7.79 9.73
C THR A 285 0.23 -6.98 10.90
N GLY A 286 -0.12 -5.72 10.92
CA GLY A 286 0.23 -4.77 11.97
C GLY A 286 -0.99 -4.07 12.54
N LYS A 287 -0.74 -2.98 13.25
CA LYS A 287 -1.76 -2.14 13.90
C LYS A 287 -1.47 -0.68 13.61
N LEU A 288 -2.52 0.10 13.36
CA LEU A 288 -2.39 1.55 13.30
C LEU A 288 -1.90 2.08 14.64
N MET A 289 -0.81 2.82 14.62
CA MET A 289 -0.17 3.38 15.81
C MET A 289 -0.59 4.82 16.03
N THR A 290 -0.48 5.65 15.01
CA THR A 290 -0.78 7.08 15.07
C THR A 290 -1.12 7.65 13.70
N ILE A 291 -1.76 8.79 13.73
CA ILE A 291 -2.04 9.65 12.59
C ILE A 291 -1.23 10.93 12.81
N ASP A 292 -0.65 11.45 11.75
CA ASP A 292 0.04 12.74 11.78
C ASP A 292 -0.94 13.85 12.14
N ASN A 293 -0.45 14.91 12.76
CA ASN A 293 -1.23 16.08 13.14
C ASN A 293 -1.32 17.14 12.04
N LEU A 294 -0.67 16.90 10.90
CA LEU A 294 -0.65 17.80 9.75
C LEU A 294 -1.20 17.09 8.51
N ILE A 295 -2.00 17.85 7.75
CA ILE A 295 -2.43 17.46 6.42
C ILE A 295 -1.48 18.11 5.42
N ASP A 296 -0.98 17.34 4.47
CA ASP A 296 -0.25 17.87 3.34
C ASP A 296 -1.24 18.58 2.40
N THR A 297 -1.23 19.91 2.43
CA THR A 297 -2.12 20.73 1.62
C THR A 297 -1.89 20.64 0.12
N THR A 298 -0.74 20.11 -0.30
CA THR A 298 -0.40 19.95 -1.71
C THR A 298 -1.12 18.74 -2.31
N THR A 299 -1.30 17.70 -1.52
CA THR A 299 -1.89 16.42 -1.95
C THR A 299 -3.26 16.15 -1.33
N GLY A 300 -3.67 16.92 -0.30
CA GLY A 300 -4.91 16.69 0.45
C GLY A 300 -4.87 15.36 1.21
N THR A 301 -3.69 14.94 1.68
CA THR A 301 -3.52 13.65 2.38
C THR A 301 -2.91 13.84 3.76
N VAL A 302 -3.14 12.87 4.63
CA VAL A 302 -2.54 12.76 5.96
C VAL A 302 -1.67 11.52 6.04
N HIS A 303 -0.57 11.61 6.79
CA HIS A 303 0.31 10.46 7.02
C HIS A 303 -0.17 9.63 8.20
N LEU A 304 -0.24 8.33 8.01
CA LEU A 304 -0.55 7.35 9.04
C LEU A 304 0.67 6.46 9.27
N ARG A 305 0.89 6.08 10.53
CA ARG A 305 1.95 5.14 10.88
C ARG A 305 1.36 3.89 11.51
N ALA A 306 1.63 2.74 10.92
CA ALA A 306 1.30 1.44 11.47
C ALA A 306 2.56 0.70 11.92
N GLN A 307 2.45 -0.09 12.98
CA GLN A 307 3.53 -0.89 13.54
C GLN A 307 3.31 -2.38 13.23
N PHE A 308 4.38 -3.04 12.83
CA PHE A 308 4.43 -4.46 12.48
C PHE A 308 5.48 -5.19 13.32
N PRO A 309 5.23 -6.41 13.80
CA PRO A 309 6.19 -7.18 14.57
C PRO A 309 7.46 -7.51 13.79
N ASN A 310 7.32 -7.86 12.50
CA ASN A 310 8.40 -8.22 11.55
C ASN A 310 9.33 -9.32 12.08
N SER A 311 8.79 -10.34 12.74
CA SER A 311 9.59 -11.44 13.32
C SER A 311 10.25 -12.32 12.27
N ASP A 312 9.65 -12.41 11.09
CA ASP A 312 10.13 -13.17 9.93
C ASP A 312 11.07 -12.35 9.03
N GLY A 313 11.19 -11.03 9.26
CA GLY A 313 12.02 -10.14 8.45
C GLY A 313 11.47 -9.87 7.04
N ALA A 314 10.19 -10.09 6.81
CA ALA A 314 9.55 -9.91 5.50
C ALA A 314 9.50 -8.44 5.04
N LEU A 315 9.52 -7.49 5.99
CA LEU A 315 9.51 -6.07 5.72
C LEU A 315 10.91 -5.49 5.84
N PHE A 316 11.39 -4.87 4.76
CA PHE A 316 12.69 -4.20 4.72
C PHE A 316 12.55 -2.67 4.73
N PRO A 317 13.45 -1.94 5.42
CA PRO A 317 13.48 -0.47 5.37
C PRO A 317 13.50 0.05 3.94
N ASN A 318 12.76 1.15 3.70
CA ASN A 318 12.57 1.80 2.41
C ASN A 318 11.86 0.94 1.34
N GLN A 319 11.32 -0.21 1.69
CA GLN A 319 10.47 -1.01 0.81
C GLN A 319 9.11 -0.33 0.62
N PHE A 320 8.60 -0.30 -0.62
CA PHE A 320 7.22 0.08 -0.90
C PHE A 320 6.30 -1.12 -0.72
N VAL A 321 5.21 -0.89 -0.02
CA VAL A 321 4.16 -1.90 0.25
C VAL A 321 2.79 -1.29 0.01
N ASN A 322 1.84 -2.13 -0.41
CA ASN A 322 0.43 -1.75 -0.40
C ASN A 322 -0.12 -2.02 1.00
N THR A 323 -0.80 -1.05 1.58
CA THR A 323 -1.42 -1.17 2.90
C THR A 323 -2.93 -1.24 2.76
N GLN A 324 -3.56 -2.09 3.55
CA GLN A 324 -5.02 -2.18 3.68
C GLN A 324 -5.38 -1.97 5.15
N LEU A 325 -5.94 -0.81 5.45
CA LEU A 325 -6.42 -0.46 6.78
C LEU A 325 -7.87 -0.89 6.93
N LEU A 326 -8.14 -1.84 7.82
CA LEU A 326 -9.50 -2.23 8.17
C LEU A 326 -10.09 -1.19 9.13
N VAL A 327 -11.00 -0.37 8.62
CA VAL A 327 -11.63 0.70 9.40
C VAL A 327 -12.84 0.20 10.16
N ASN A 328 -13.68 -0.60 9.51
CA ASN A 328 -14.91 -1.10 10.11
C ASN A 328 -15.26 -2.48 9.55
N THR A 329 -16.05 -3.23 10.31
CA THR A 329 -16.67 -4.49 9.87
C THR A 329 -18.17 -4.32 9.95
N LEU A 330 -18.84 -4.53 8.83
CA LEU A 330 -20.31 -4.56 8.77
C LEU A 330 -20.76 -5.99 9.02
N ASP A 331 -21.36 -6.23 10.17
CA ASP A 331 -21.88 -7.55 10.53
C ASP A 331 -23.30 -7.76 10.01
N ASN A 332 -23.69 -9.02 9.82
CA ASN A 332 -25.04 -9.42 9.41
C ASN A 332 -25.50 -8.85 8.06
N GLN A 333 -24.56 -8.58 7.14
CA GLN A 333 -24.89 -8.15 5.79
C GLN A 333 -25.28 -9.34 4.90
N ILE A 334 -26.20 -9.11 3.96
CA ILE A 334 -26.51 -10.09 2.93
C ILE A 334 -25.51 -9.92 1.81
N LEU A 335 -24.70 -10.95 1.59
CA LEU A 335 -23.59 -10.96 0.65
C LEU A 335 -23.98 -11.76 -0.60
N VAL A 336 -23.78 -11.17 -1.77
CA VAL A 336 -23.85 -11.85 -3.06
C VAL A 336 -22.50 -11.75 -3.77
N PRO A 337 -22.13 -12.70 -4.64
CA PRO A 337 -20.94 -12.54 -5.46
C PRO A 337 -21.02 -11.23 -6.25
N SER A 338 -19.93 -10.46 -6.28
CA SER A 338 -19.91 -9.17 -6.99
C SER A 338 -20.25 -9.32 -8.47
N SER A 339 -19.91 -10.48 -9.06
CA SER A 339 -20.30 -10.87 -10.42
C SER A 339 -21.81 -10.99 -10.63
N ALA A 340 -22.61 -11.26 -9.59
CA ALA A 340 -24.07 -11.39 -9.70
C ALA A 340 -24.80 -10.03 -9.72
N VAL A 341 -24.11 -8.95 -9.31
CA VAL A 341 -24.68 -7.60 -9.30
C VAL A 341 -24.52 -6.96 -10.66
N GLN A 342 -25.61 -6.54 -11.25
CA GLN A 342 -25.65 -5.85 -12.53
C GLN A 342 -26.06 -4.38 -12.33
N HIS A 343 -25.54 -3.50 -13.18
CA HIS A 343 -25.82 -2.06 -13.14
C HIS A 343 -26.49 -1.62 -14.45
N ASN A 344 -27.52 -0.84 -14.32
CA ASN A 344 -28.15 -0.14 -15.45
C ASN A 344 -28.24 1.36 -15.10
N GLY A 345 -27.25 2.14 -15.56
CA GLY A 345 -27.07 3.51 -15.07
C GLY A 345 -26.80 3.50 -13.57
N ASP A 346 -27.56 4.30 -12.84
CA ASP A 346 -27.43 4.45 -11.37
C ASP A 346 -28.14 3.36 -10.57
N THR A 347 -28.83 2.43 -11.25
CA THR A 347 -29.62 1.39 -10.57
C THR A 347 -28.89 0.07 -10.60
N ALA A 348 -28.64 -0.52 -9.41
CA ALA A 348 -28.13 -1.87 -9.26
C ALA A 348 -29.27 -2.88 -9.11
N PHE A 349 -29.10 -4.05 -9.72
CA PHE A 349 -30.09 -5.13 -9.63
C PHE A 349 -29.43 -6.50 -9.68
N VAL A 350 -30.15 -7.51 -9.24
CA VAL A 350 -29.78 -8.91 -9.32
C VAL A 350 -30.93 -9.71 -9.95
N TYR A 351 -30.60 -10.81 -10.61
CA TYR A 351 -31.60 -11.75 -11.10
C TYR A 351 -31.82 -12.85 -10.09
N LEU A 352 -33.03 -12.87 -9.47
CA LEU A 352 -33.46 -13.91 -8.56
C LEU A 352 -33.92 -15.15 -9.34
N ILE A 353 -33.45 -16.32 -8.95
CA ILE A 353 -33.90 -17.59 -9.54
C ILE A 353 -35.11 -18.08 -8.77
N LYS A 354 -36.28 -18.16 -9.45
CA LYS A 354 -37.53 -18.70 -8.89
C LYS A 354 -37.95 -19.98 -9.59
N PRO A 355 -38.57 -20.95 -8.86
CA PRO A 355 -39.09 -22.15 -9.46
C PRO A 355 -40.35 -21.84 -10.28
N GLY A 356 -40.51 -22.55 -11.39
CA GLY A 356 -41.65 -22.43 -12.29
C GLY A 356 -41.28 -21.77 -13.64
N PRO A 357 -42.16 -21.91 -14.65
CA PRO A 357 -41.95 -21.25 -15.95
C PRO A 357 -42.18 -19.75 -15.83
N GLY A 358 -41.37 -18.96 -16.55
CA GLY A 358 -41.52 -17.51 -16.66
C GLY A 358 -42.84 -17.13 -17.36
N LYS A 359 -43.44 -16.02 -16.96
CA LYS A 359 -44.57 -15.47 -17.68
C LYS A 359 -44.06 -14.82 -18.98
N PRO A 360 -44.67 -15.09 -20.17
CA PRO A 360 -44.26 -14.44 -21.38
C PRO A 360 -44.47 -12.93 -21.20
N ASN A 361 -43.40 -12.16 -21.45
CA ASN A 361 -43.41 -10.70 -21.36
C ASN A 361 -44.42 -10.19 -22.41
N ALA A 362 -45.56 -9.64 -22.00
CA ALA A 362 -46.51 -8.99 -22.88
C ALA A 362 -45.81 -7.70 -23.40
N ALA A 363 -45.30 -7.79 -24.64
CA ALA A 363 -44.75 -6.66 -25.34
C ALA A 363 -45.71 -5.47 -25.23
N GLN A 364 -45.25 -4.35 -24.73
CA GLN A 364 -45.93 -3.06 -24.84
C GLN A 364 -46.15 -2.73 -26.33
N GLY A 365 -47.26 -3.23 -26.90
CA GLY A 365 -47.78 -2.77 -28.18
C GLY A 365 -48.66 -1.55 -27.91
N GLY A 366 -48.16 -0.39 -28.39
CA GLY A 366 -48.87 0.87 -28.33
C GLY A 366 -50.28 0.82 -28.90
N GLY A 367 -51.20 1.36 -28.14
CA GLY A 367 -52.61 1.50 -28.50
C GLY A 367 -52.82 2.35 -29.76
N SER A 368 -53.67 1.89 -30.62
CA SER A 368 -54.47 2.71 -31.51
C SER A 368 -55.91 2.23 -31.44
N SER A 369 -56.73 3.08 -30.82
CA SER A 369 -58.20 2.99 -30.81
C SER A 369 -58.74 3.16 -32.23
N THR A 370 -59.60 2.22 -32.70
CA THR A 370 -60.65 2.60 -33.61
C THR A 370 -61.91 1.73 -33.32
N GLN A 371 -62.95 2.46 -33.20
CA GLN A 371 -64.30 2.15 -32.78
C GLN A 371 -65.10 1.48 -33.93
N GLY A 372 -66.00 0.58 -33.62
CA GLY A 372 -67.24 0.46 -34.38
C GLY A 372 -67.61 -0.95 -34.84
N GLY A 373 -68.77 -1.44 -34.42
CA GLY A 373 -69.61 -2.26 -35.26
C GLY A 373 -70.15 -3.59 -34.72
N ASN A 374 -71.18 -3.49 -34.07
CA ASN A 374 -72.31 -4.39 -33.71
C ASN A 374 -72.61 -5.52 -34.73
N ALA A 375 -72.80 -6.76 -34.32
CA ALA A 375 -73.94 -7.64 -34.60
C ALA A 375 -73.67 -9.11 -34.30
N SER A 376 -74.45 -9.68 -33.42
CA SER A 376 -74.74 -11.13 -33.28
C SER A 376 -75.91 -11.48 -34.14
N PRO A 377 -76.47 -12.74 -34.15
CA PRO A 377 -75.89 -14.10 -34.08
C PRO A 377 -76.55 -15.08 -35.13
N ARG A 378 -76.14 -16.34 -35.12
CA ARG A 378 -76.88 -17.59 -35.50
C ARG A 378 -75.88 -18.54 -36.19
N GLY A 379 -75.64 -19.73 -35.67
CA GLY A 379 -76.54 -20.86 -35.55
C GLY A 379 -76.23 -21.88 -36.66
N GLY A 380 -75.83 -23.11 -36.28
CA GLY A 380 -75.79 -24.15 -37.31
C GLY A 380 -74.85 -25.31 -37.01
N SER A 381 -75.45 -26.35 -36.38
CA SER A 381 -75.00 -27.73 -36.26
C SER A 381 -74.77 -28.43 -37.63
N ARG A 382 -73.80 -29.38 -37.69
CA ARG A 382 -73.98 -30.77 -38.22
C ARG A 382 -72.61 -31.44 -38.37
N LYS A 383 -72.36 -32.47 -37.57
CA LYS A 383 -72.37 -33.93 -37.80
C LYS A 383 -71.72 -34.44 -39.07
N GLY A 384 -70.77 -35.43 -38.89
CA GLY A 384 -70.38 -36.50 -39.80
C GLY A 384 -68.82 -36.52 -39.90
N GLY A 385 -68.13 -37.51 -39.51
CA GLY A 385 -68.27 -38.98 -39.60
C GLY A 385 -67.23 -39.46 -40.61
N GLY A 386 -66.21 -40.25 -40.18
CA GLY A 386 -65.43 -41.01 -41.10
C GLY A 386 -63.96 -41.21 -40.69
N ASN A 387 -63.69 -42.34 -40.13
CA ASN A 387 -62.42 -43.04 -40.01
C ASN A 387 -62.37 -44.09 -41.13
N PRO A 388 -61.26 -44.86 -41.43
CA PRO A 388 -59.82 -44.81 -41.05
C PRO A 388 -58.92 -45.10 -42.24
N SER A 389 -57.67 -45.04 -42.04
CA SER A 389 -56.62 -46.05 -42.33
C SER A 389 -55.24 -45.49 -42.72
N GLY A 390 -54.25 -45.95 -42.02
CA GLY A 390 -53.06 -46.64 -42.50
C GLY A 390 -51.86 -45.77 -42.98
N GLY A 391 -50.78 -45.90 -42.31
CA GLY A 391 -49.48 -45.50 -42.82
C GLY A 391 -48.40 -45.41 -41.73
N ALA A 392 -47.69 -46.52 -41.61
CA ALA A 392 -46.46 -46.60 -40.80
C ALA A 392 -45.34 -45.74 -41.36
N GLY A 393 -44.54 -45.15 -40.53
CA GLY A 393 -43.29 -44.65 -40.99
C GLY A 393 -42.56 -43.64 -40.08
N GLN A 394 -41.52 -44.12 -39.47
CA GLN A 394 -40.31 -43.47 -39.04
C GLN A 394 -40.31 -42.72 -37.72
N ALA A 395 -39.57 -43.37 -36.79
CA ALA A 395 -39.02 -42.83 -35.57
C ALA A 395 -38.13 -41.65 -35.82
N GLY A 396 -38.58 -40.45 -35.56
CA GLY A 396 -37.78 -39.25 -35.40
C GLY A 396 -37.38 -39.14 -33.97
N SER A 397 -36.07 -39.15 -33.72
CA SER A 397 -35.45 -38.98 -32.43
C SER A 397 -35.97 -37.72 -31.76
N ASN A 398 -36.74 -37.89 -30.73
CA ASN A 398 -37.22 -36.86 -29.84
C ASN A 398 -35.99 -36.39 -28.97
N GLN A 399 -35.26 -35.38 -29.45
CA GLN A 399 -34.41 -34.62 -28.54
C GLN A 399 -35.32 -33.88 -27.58
N GLY A 400 -35.50 -34.49 -26.39
CA GLY A 400 -36.22 -33.91 -25.30
C GLY A 400 -35.62 -32.58 -24.90
N GLY A 401 -36.20 -31.48 -25.37
CA GLY A 401 -35.94 -30.16 -24.85
C GLY A 401 -36.22 -30.19 -23.33
N ALA A 402 -35.16 -29.95 -22.54
CA ALA A 402 -35.30 -29.80 -21.09
C ALA A 402 -36.38 -28.74 -20.84
N LYS A 403 -37.50 -29.12 -20.23
CA LYS A 403 -38.52 -28.16 -19.81
C LYS A 403 -37.89 -27.22 -18.83
N ALA A 404 -37.98 -25.90 -19.07
CA ALA A 404 -37.55 -24.87 -18.15
C ALA A 404 -38.28 -25.10 -16.80
N GLN A 405 -37.51 -25.36 -15.77
CA GLN A 405 -38.02 -25.58 -14.41
C GLN A 405 -37.93 -24.32 -13.55
N ASN A 406 -37.19 -23.30 -14.03
CA ASN A 406 -36.94 -22.06 -13.29
C ASN A 406 -36.98 -20.86 -14.24
N HIS A 407 -37.30 -19.70 -13.69
CA HIS A 407 -37.18 -18.39 -14.36
C HIS A 407 -36.42 -17.40 -13.51
N VAL A 408 -35.96 -16.32 -14.12
CA VAL A 408 -35.35 -15.23 -13.38
C VAL A 408 -36.29 -14.04 -13.24
N GLU A 409 -36.23 -13.39 -12.10
CA GLU A 409 -36.96 -12.16 -11.80
C GLU A 409 -35.96 -11.08 -11.47
N MET A 410 -36.04 -9.92 -12.14
CA MET A 410 -35.15 -8.79 -11.88
C MET A 410 -35.58 -8.10 -10.59
N GLN A 411 -34.66 -8.07 -9.60
CA GLN A 411 -34.86 -7.38 -8.33
C GLN A 411 -33.87 -6.25 -8.20
N VAL A 412 -34.39 -5.03 -8.06
CA VAL A 412 -33.56 -3.86 -7.73
C VAL A 412 -33.03 -4.01 -6.32
N VAL A 413 -31.73 -3.78 -6.15
CA VAL A 413 -31.03 -3.86 -4.87
C VAL A 413 -30.23 -2.60 -4.65
N LYS A 414 -30.02 -2.26 -3.38
CA LYS A 414 -29.08 -1.23 -3.00
C LYS A 414 -27.75 -1.90 -2.67
N THR A 415 -26.70 -1.53 -3.37
CA THR A 415 -25.35 -2.06 -3.16
C THR A 415 -24.62 -1.27 -2.08
N GLY A 416 -23.95 -2.00 -1.20
CA GLY A 416 -23.05 -1.47 -0.17
C GLY A 416 -21.58 -1.73 -0.53
N ALA A 417 -20.75 -1.94 0.49
CA ALA A 417 -19.34 -2.24 0.34
C ALA A 417 -19.11 -3.59 -0.37
N THR A 418 -17.96 -3.68 -1.05
CA THR A 418 -17.50 -4.90 -1.73
C THR A 418 -16.14 -5.30 -1.17
N ASP A 419 -15.99 -6.60 -0.86
CA ASP A 419 -14.74 -7.17 -0.39
C ASP A 419 -14.60 -8.62 -0.84
N ASN A 420 -13.39 -9.03 -1.23
CA ASN A 420 -13.05 -10.41 -1.64
C ASN A 420 -14.03 -11.05 -2.64
N GLY A 421 -14.54 -10.25 -3.61
CA GLY A 421 -15.47 -10.73 -4.63
C GLY A 421 -16.91 -10.89 -4.15
N TRP A 422 -17.25 -10.42 -2.95
CA TRP A 422 -18.59 -10.35 -2.38
C TRP A 422 -19.05 -8.91 -2.22
N THR A 423 -20.30 -8.63 -2.54
CA THR A 423 -20.92 -7.31 -2.37
C THR A 423 -22.05 -7.42 -1.38
N ALA A 424 -22.08 -6.51 -0.40
CA ALA A 424 -23.23 -6.37 0.48
C ALA A 424 -24.41 -5.78 -0.30
N VAL A 425 -25.60 -6.38 -0.16
CA VAL A 425 -26.82 -5.91 -0.85
C VAL A 425 -27.97 -5.82 0.12
N GLU A 426 -28.81 -4.79 -0.07
CA GLU A 426 -30.09 -4.63 0.61
C GLU A 426 -31.22 -4.85 -0.40
N GLY A 427 -32.32 -5.49 0.02
CA GLY A 427 -33.50 -5.73 -0.82
C GLY A 427 -33.74 -7.18 -1.18
N ILE A 428 -32.91 -8.10 -0.71
CA ILE A 428 -33.09 -9.55 -0.84
C ILE A 428 -32.93 -10.25 0.51
N ALA A 429 -33.44 -11.46 0.64
CA ALA A 429 -33.31 -12.27 1.86
C ALA A 429 -32.10 -13.20 1.79
N SER A 430 -31.53 -13.54 2.95
CA SER A 430 -30.50 -14.59 3.05
C SER A 430 -31.07 -15.94 2.56
N GLY A 431 -30.24 -16.71 1.87
CA GLY A 431 -30.62 -17.97 1.26
C GLY A 431 -31.29 -17.84 -0.13
N THR A 432 -31.54 -16.62 -0.60
CA THR A 432 -32.08 -16.39 -1.96
C THR A 432 -31.05 -16.80 -2.99
N VAL A 433 -31.50 -17.51 -4.04
CA VAL A 433 -30.62 -17.94 -5.14
C VAL A 433 -30.64 -16.88 -6.24
N VAL A 434 -29.45 -16.38 -6.62
CA VAL A 434 -29.24 -15.36 -7.65
C VAL A 434 -28.49 -15.94 -8.84
N ALA A 435 -28.68 -15.38 -10.03
CA ALA A 435 -27.92 -15.72 -11.21
C ALA A 435 -26.52 -15.11 -11.12
N ASN A 436 -25.49 -15.88 -11.46
CA ASN A 436 -24.08 -15.47 -11.43
C ASN A 436 -23.38 -15.56 -12.81
N SER A 437 -24.15 -15.73 -13.89
CA SER A 437 -23.61 -15.79 -15.26
C SER A 437 -24.67 -15.50 -16.31
N SER A 438 -24.22 -15.33 -17.58
CA SER A 438 -25.07 -15.21 -18.78
C SER A 438 -26.00 -14.00 -18.81
N PHE A 439 -25.63 -12.91 -18.17
CA PHE A 439 -26.45 -11.70 -18.01
C PHE A 439 -26.85 -11.03 -19.31
N ASP A 440 -26.01 -11.12 -20.35
CA ASP A 440 -26.25 -10.60 -21.70
C ASP A 440 -27.47 -11.24 -22.41
N LYS A 441 -27.88 -12.42 -21.96
CA LYS A 441 -29.01 -13.18 -22.48
C LYS A 441 -30.23 -13.21 -21.56
N LEU A 442 -30.10 -12.68 -20.35
CA LEU A 442 -31.17 -12.66 -19.38
C LEU A 442 -32.04 -11.41 -19.54
N GLN A 443 -33.33 -11.60 -19.51
CA GLN A 443 -34.33 -10.56 -19.38
C GLN A 443 -35.25 -10.95 -18.22
N ASP A 444 -35.98 -9.95 -17.70
CA ASP A 444 -36.98 -10.24 -16.66
C ASP A 444 -37.96 -11.33 -17.14
N GLN A 445 -38.31 -12.30 -16.28
CA GLN A 445 -39.14 -13.46 -16.55
C GLN A 445 -38.59 -14.47 -17.58
N SER A 446 -37.28 -14.39 -17.94
CA SER A 446 -36.69 -15.38 -18.85
C SER A 446 -36.57 -16.75 -18.23
N ASP A 447 -36.93 -17.79 -19.02
CA ASP A 447 -36.78 -19.19 -18.65
C ASP A 447 -35.27 -19.58 -18.63
N ILE A 448 -34.87 -20.28 -17.57
CA ILE A 448 -33.48 -20.69 -17.35
C ILE A 448 -33.35 -22.19 -17.07
N VAL A 449 -32.17 -22.70 -17.33
CA VAL A 449 -31.68 -24.02 -16.89
C VAL A 449 -30.47 -23.82 -16.01
N ILE A 450 -30.51 -24.42 -14.82
CA ILE A 450 -29.35 -24.37 -13.90
C ILE A 450 -28.22 -25.24 -14.49
N SER A 451 -27.11 -24.60 -14.79
CA SER A 451 -25.89 -25.28 -15.23
C SER A 451 -25.07 -25.69 -14.00
N LYS A 452 -24.71 -27.00 -13.94
CA LYS A 452 -23.85 -27.53 -12.90
C LYS A 452 -22.35 -27.32 -13.16
N VAL A 453 -21.96 -26.65 -14.23
CA VAL A 453 -20.56 -26.32 -14.52
C VAL A 453 -20.19 -25.15 -13.64
N GLY A 454 -19.72 -25.45 -12.44
CA GLY A 454 -19.21 -24.47 -11.49
C GLY A 454 -17.91 -23.85 -11.98
N ILE A 455 -17.72 -22.57 -11.70
CA ILE A 455 -16.43 -21.90 -11.64
C ILE A 455 -15.58 -22.69 -10.61
N PRO A 456 -14.30 -23.00 -10.85
CA PRO A 456 -13.47 -23.66 -9.85
C PRO A 456 -13.48 -22.81 -8.57
N GLU A 457 -13.96 -23.39 -7.49
CA GLU A 457 -13.84 -22.81 -6.15
C GLU A 457 -12.35 -22.64 -5.87
N THR A 458 -11.88 -21.42 -5.79
CA THR A 458 -10.60 -21.12 -5.17
C THR A 458 -10.73 -21.56 -3.71
N GLN A 459 -10.21 -22.73 -3.38
CA GLN A 459 -10.17 -23.25 -2.02
C GLN A 459 -9.32 -22.29 -1.17
N THR A 460 -9.98 -21.35 -0.53
CA THR A 460 -9.42 -20.69 0.64
C THR A 460 -9.50 -21.71 1.77
N THR A 461 -8.41 -22.44 1.96
CA THR A 461 -8.23 -23.34 3.11
C THR A 461 -8.23 -22.47 4.37
N ILE A 462 -9.36 -22.40 5.02
CA ILE A 462 -9.44 -21.98 6.42
C ILE A 462 -8.74 -23.11 7.19
N ALA A 463 -7.51 -22.84 7.67
CA ALA A 463 -6.84 -23.70 8.62
C ALA A 463 -7.68 -23.71 9.91
N GLY A 464 -8.48 -24.73 10.05
CA GLY A 464 -9.20 -25.07 11.26
C GLY A 464 -8.23 -25.58 12.31
N GLU A 465 -8.50 -25.19 13.51
CA GLU A 465 -7.96 -25.67 14.78
C GLU A 465 -7.50 -27.13 14.76
N GLY A 466 -6.25 -27.34 15.12
CA GLY A 466 -5.64 -28.64 15.46
C GLY A 466 -5.02 -28.57 16.85
N ASN A 467 -5.73 -29.16 17.77
CA ASN A 467 -5.40 -29.55 19.15
C ASN A 467 -3.94 -29.90 19.37
N ALA A 468 -3.42 -29.43 20.52
CA ALA A 468 -2.19 -29.90 21.17
C ALA A 468 -2.23 -31.41 21.53
N PRO A 469 -1.10 -32.05 21.85
CA PRO A 469 -0.57 -32.01 23.23
C PRO A 469 0.76 -31.24 23.39
#